data_ea5583edb95b234dbcf08b502338b060
#
_entry.id   ea5583edb95b234dbcf08b502338b060
#
_cell.length_a   1.000
_cell.length_b   1.000
_cell.length_c   1.000
_cell.angle_alpha   90.00
_cell.angle_beta   90.00
_cell.angle_gamma   90.00
#
_symmetry.space_group_name_H-M   'P 1'
#
loop_
_entity.id
_entity.type
_entity.pdbx_description
1 polymer ?
#
loop_
_entity_poly.entity_id
_entity_poly.type
_entity_poly.pdbx_seq_one_letter_code
_entity_poly.pdbx_strand_id
1 'polypeptide(L)'
;MEIRPILSALLRSKTGAILVALQVAISLAILSNALHIVQIRQAVAARPSGLADESSLFYIQVRHLREGDHNEQMATQRAETATLRAVQGVTSVAFTNQMPMTRNGSTNSVAADRKQVNESAGAAYYYTADSLVQTWGLKLVEGRDFRADEVLDLDNDKDDDNASIPKAVIITRALANKVWPGAASVIGKTLYFGTGEGAQPAPVVGVVERLQTQGAEVSERGEYSTIVPMRLSHGFGTTYTMRAEAGQLDRVMKEAEAALQRTATGPVILRAKTVSNDRKDRYRADNALSWMLITVSVLLLLITASGIVGMASLWVTQRRKQIGVRRALGARRVDILRYFLTENFMITSVGVAAGVLLSIGLNQLLVSKLEMAKLPVEYLLGGAGVFWLLGALAVYGPAWRAATISPATATRSA
;
A
#
# COMPACT_ATOMS: atom_id res chain seq x y z
N MET A 1 15.56 -35.83 31.28
CA MET A 1 14.10 -35.86 31.14
C MET A 1 13.78 -36.86 30.03
N GLU A 2 13.02 -37.89 30.29
CA GLU A 2 12.73 -38.91 29.25
C GLU A 2 11.53 -38.42 28.41
N ILE A 3 11.77 -38.16 27.13
CA ILE A 3 10.73 -37.69 26.15
C ILE A 3 9.71 -38.82 25.87
N ARG A 4 10.12 -40.10 25.96
CA ARG A 4 9.26 -41.27 25.70
C ARG A 4 7.97 -41.30 26.54
N PRO A 5 7.95 -41.03 27.88
CA PRO A 5 6.73 -41.00 28.66
C PRO A 5 5.74 -39.89 28.23
N ILE A 6 6.25 -38.74 27.81
CA ILE A 6 5.45 -37.60 27.33
C ILE A 6 4.76 -37.99 26.02
N LEU A 7 5.51 -38.58 25.08
CA LEU A 7 4.97 -39.03 23.78
C LEU A 7 3.89 -40.09 23.94
N SER A 8 4.10 -41.08 24.85
CA SER A 8 3.10 -42.12 25.11
C SER A 8 1.81 -41.55 25.77
N ALA A 9 1.95 -40.53 26.60
CA ALA A 9 0.82 -39.83 27.20
C ALA A 9 0.01 -39.03 26.18
N LEU A 10 0.67 -38.35 25.25
CA LEU A 10 0.04 -37.64 24.14
C LEU A 10 -0.70 -38.55 23.18
N LEU A 11 -0.12 -39.75 22.90
CA LEU A 11 -0.76 -40.76 22.07
C LEU A 11 -2.02 -41.38 22.70
N ARG A 12 -2.22 -41.29 24.02
CA ARG A 12 -3.42 -41.75 24.72
C ARG A 12 -4.55 -40.72 24.78
N SER A 13 -4.24 -39.39 24.73
CA SER A 13 -5.23 -38.29 24.69
C SER A 13 -5.11 -37.47 23.41
N LYS A 14 -5.26 -38.17 22.25
CA LYS A 14 -4.99 -37.59 20.93
C LYS A 14 -5.85 -36.39 20.57
N THR A 15 -7.13 -36.41 20.92
CA THR A 15 -8.11 -35.43 20.47
C THR A 15 -7.75 -34.00 20.89
N GLY A 16 -7.39 -33.81 22.18
CA GLY A 16 -7.03 -32.48 22.67
C GLY A 16 -5.72 -31.96 22.08
N ALA A 17 -4.70 -32.82 21.98
CA ALA A 17 -3.42 -32.46 21.38
C ALA A 17 -3.58 -32.08 19.89
N ILE A 18 -4.38 -32.84 19.15
CA ILE A 18 -4.68 -32.57 17.71
C ILE A 18 -5.43 -31.26 17.57
N LEU A 19 -6.43 -30.99 18.41
CA LEU A 19 -7.19 -29.72 18.36
C LEU A 19 -6.29 -28.50 18.60
N VAL A 20 -5.41 -28.55 19.61
CA VAL A 20 -4.46 -27.45 19.88
C VAL A 20 -3.47 -27.31 18.73
N ALA A 21 -2.90 -28.43 18.23
CA ALA A 21 -1.97 -28.36 17.09
C ALA A 21 -2.64 -27.81 15.81
N LEU A 22 -3.87 -28.23 15.52
CA LEU A 22 -4.63 -27.73 14.37
C LEU A 22 -4.95 -26.23 14.52
N GLN A 23 -5.35 -25.81 15.74
CA GLN A 23 -5.63 -24.42 16.04
C GLN A 23 -4.37 -23.54 15.86
N VAL A 24 -3.22 -23.99 16.38
CA VAL A 24 -1.92 -23.31 16.17
C VAL A 24 -1.58 -23.25 14.69
N ALA A 25 -1.77 -24.35 13.94
CA ALA A 25 -1.45 -24.42 12.52
C ALA A 25 -2.27 -23.43 11.69
N ILE A 26 -3.59 -23.41 11.89
CA ILE A 26 -4.50 -22.50 11.17
C ILE A 26 -4.20 -21.04 11.57
N SER A 27 -4.02 -20.78 12.87
CA SER A 27 -3.73 -19.42 13.35
C SER A 27 -2.39 -18.90 12.83
N LEU A 28 -1.35 -19.73 12.76
CA LEU A 28 -0.06 -19.35 12.19
C LEU A 28 -0.17 -19.06 10.70
N ALA A 29 -0.90 -19.89 9.94
CA ALA A 29 -1.08 -19.70 8.52
C ALA A 29 -1.78 -18.37 8.19
N ILE A 30 -2.84 -18.06 8.93
CA ILE A 30 -3.57 -16.79 8.75
C ILE A 30 -2.73 -15.61 9.22
N LEU A 31 -2.13 -15.68 10.41
CA LEU A 31 -1.35 -14.59 11.01
C LEU A 31 -0.17 -14.18 10.12
N SER A 32 0.62 -15.14 9.63
CA SER A 32 1.80 -14.86 8.81
C SER A 32 1.43 -14.14 7.51
N ASN A 33 0.39 -14.61 6.81
CA ASN A 33 -0.08 -13.99 5.58
C ASN A 33 -0.74 -12.62 5.86
N ALA A 34 -1.55 -12.51 6.91
CA ALA A 34 -2.21 -11.26 7.28
C ALA A 34 -1.20 -10.16 7.61
N LEU A 35 -0.18 -10.45 8.43
CA LEU A 35 0.87 -9.48 8.77
C LEU A 35 1.68 -9.05 7.55
N HIS A 36 1.98 -9.97 6.64
CA HIS A 36 2.66 -9.64 5.38
C HIS A 36 1.81 -8.70 4.52
N ILE A 37 0.50 -8.98 4.36
CA ILE A 37 -0.44 -8.11 3.64
C ILE A 37 -0.49 -6.72 4.28
N VAL A 38 -0.61 -6.64 5.60
CA VAL A 38 -0.63 -5.37 6.35
C VAL A 38 0.63 -4.56 6.09
N GLN A 39 1.80 -5.19 6.16
CA GLN A 39 3.07 -4.49 5.92
C GLN A 39 3.16 -3.95 4.49
N ILE A 40 2.82 -4.75 3.47
CA ILE A 40 2.83 -4.29 2.07
C ILE A 40 1.92 -3.08 1.91
N ARG A 41 0.68 -3.14 2.42
CA ARG A 41 -0.29 -2.04 2.29
C ARG A 41 0.13 -0.79 3.03
N GLN A 42 0.69 -0.93 4.22
CA GLN A 42 1.23 0.21 4.98
C GLN A 42 2.45 0.82 4.28
N ALA A 43 3.36 0.01 3.74
CA ALA A 43 4.51 0.49 2.97
C ALA A 43 4.07 1.29 1.73
N VAL A 44 3.04 0.81 1.02
CA VAL A 44 2.47 1.51 -0.15
C VAL A 44 1.78 2.81 0.26
N ALA A 45 1.02 2.81 1.36
CA ALA A 45 0.36 4.02 1.87
C ALA A 45 1.37 5.08 2.37
N ALA A 46 2.52 4.63 2.88
CA ALA A 46 3.62 5.49 3.31
C ALA A 46 4.54 5.93 2.17
N ARG A 47 4.37 5.37 0.97
CA ARG A 47 5.23 5.68 -0.19
C ARG A 47 5.13 7.17 -0.54
N PRO A 48 6.29 7.87 -0.72
CA PRO A 48 6.27 9.26 -1.17
C PRO A 48 5.59 9.40 -2.53
N SER A 49 4.76 10.43 -2.70
CA SER A 49 4.09 10.69 -3.99
C SER A 49 5.02 11.27 -5.05
N GLY A 50 6.13 11.84 -4.63
CA GLY A 50 7.01 12.66 -5.45
C GLY A 50 6.73 14.16 -5.30
N LEU A 51 5.57 14.55 -4.77
CA LEU A 51 5.24 15.95 -4.51
C LEU A 51 5.93 16.42 -3.23
N ALA A 52 6.57 17.60 -3.30
CA ALA A 52 7.14 18.23 -2.12
C ALA A 52 6.03 18.91 -1.33
N ASP A 53 6.04 18.72 0.00
CA ASP A 53 5.09 19.31 0.93
C ASP A 53 3.63 19.26 0.45
N GLU A 54 3.06 18.05 0.50
CA GLU A 54 1.66 17.81 0.11
C GLU A 54 0.65 18.64 0.90
N SER A 55 1.05 19.13 2.10
CA SER A 55 0.20 19.94 2.96
C SER A 55 -0.01 21.35 2.44
N SER A 56 0.83 21.82 1.53
CA SER A 56 0.71 23.13 0.86
C SER A 56 0.08 23.05 -0.53
N LEU A 57 -0.27 21.84 -1.00
CA LEU A 57 -0.81 21.62 -2.33
C LEU A 57 -2.32 21.41 -2.32
N PHE A 58 -2.99 22.14 -3.20
CA PHE A 58 -4.41 21.96 -3.48
C PHE A 58 -4.68 22.14 -4.97
N TYR A 59 -5.87 21.82 -5.39
CA TYR A 59 -6.31 22.03 -6.76
C TYR A 59 -7.79 22.42 -6.79
N ILE A 60 -8.17 23.12 -7.85
CA ILE A 60 -9.56 23.46 -8.15
C ILE A 60 -9.90 22.91 -9.52
N GLN A 61 -10.94 22.08 -9.56
CA GLN A 61 -11.58 21.66 -10.82
C GLN A 61 -12.63 22.68 -11.20
N VAL A 62 -12.49 23.22 -12.38
CA VAL A 62 -13.40 24.22 -12.94
C VAL A 62 -14.16 23.58 -14.09
N ARG A 63 -15.47 23.58 -14.03
CA ARG A 63 -16.33 23.13 -15.12
C ARG A 63 -17.27 24.26 -15.53
N HIS A 64 -17.07 24.77 -16.74
CA HIS A 64 -17.96 25.73 -17.37
C HIS A 64 -19.23 25.03 -17.84
N LEU A 65 -20.40 25.60 -17.56
CA LEU A 65 -21.69 25.05 -18.01
C LEU A 65 -22.05 25.51 -19.44
N ARG A 66 -21.36 26.54 -19.93
CA ARG A 66 -21.42 26.97 -21.32
C ARG A 66 -20.10 26.64 -21.98
N GLU A 67 -20.14 25.82 -23.00
CA GLU A 67 -18.97 25.50 -23.83
C GLU A 67 -18.78 26.61 -24.86
N GLY A 68 -17.60 27.22 -24.85
CA GLY A 68 -17.12 28.12 -25.89
C GLY A 68 -16.40 27.35 -27.00
N ASP A 69 -16.04 28.04 -28.08
CA ASP A 69 -15.16 27.47 -29.09
C ASP A 69 -13.73 27.27 -28.53
N HIS A 70 -12.84 26.61 -29.31
CA HIS A 70 -11.47 26.35 -28.90
C HIS A 70 -10.74 27.62 -28.44
N ASN A 71 -10.85 28.73 -29.17
CA ASN A 71 -10.14 29.96 -28.87
C ASN A 71 -10.67 30.61 -27.57
N GLU A 72 -11.99 30.59 -27.33
CA GLU A 72 -12.59 31.04 -26.09
C GLU A 72 -12.15 30.18 -24.90
N GLN A 73 -12.08 28.85 -25.04
CA GLN A 73 -11.62 27.94 -24.00
C GLN A 73 -10.14 28.20 -23.65
N MET A 74 -9.27 28.38 -24.66
CA MET A 74 -7.86 28.69 -24.47
C MET A 74 -7.66 30.06 -23.80
N ALA A 75 -8.43 31.08 -24.20
CA ALA A 75 -8.41 32.39 -23.58
C ALA A 75 -8.87 32.33 -22.11
N THR A 76 -9.93 31.59 -21.84
CA THR A 76 -10.46 31.36 -20.49
C THR A 76 -9.43 30.68 -19.59
N GLN A 77 -8.80 29.60 -20.02
CA GLN A 77 -7.75 28.92 -19.25
C GLN A 77 -6.58 29.85 -18.92
N ARG A 78 -6.15 30.69 -19.86
CA ARG A 78 -5.08 31.66 -19.62
C ARG A 78 -5.51 32.74 -18.62
N ALA A 79 -6.74 33.25 -18.72
CA ALA A 79 -7.29 34.24 -17.80
C ALA A 79 -7.46 33.68 -16.39
N GLU A 80 -7.98 32.46 -16.26
CA GLU A 80 -8.11 31.76 -14.97
C GLU A 80 -6.75 31.50 -14.33
N THR A 81 -5.75 31.02 -15.10
CA THR A 81 -4.39 30.84 -14.61
C THR A 81 -3.79 32.17 -14.10
N ALA A 82 -4.00 33.28 -14.82
CA ALA A 82 -3.55 34.59 -14.40
C ALA A 82 -4.26 35.08 -13.12
N THR A 83 -5.58 34.87 -13.05
CA THR A 83 -6.39 35.16 -11.85
C THR A 83 -5.86 34.43 -10.62
N LEU A 84 -5.61 33.12 -10.76
CA LEU A 84 -5.10 32.29 -9.67
C LEU A 84 -3.69 32.70 -9.22
N ARG A 85 -2.82 33.10 -10.16
CA ARG A 85 -1.47 33.60 -9.84
C ARG A 85 -1.51 34.93 -9.08
N ALA A 86 -2.56 35.73 -9.24
CA ALA A 86 -2.74 36.99 -8.56
C ALA A 86 -3.29 36.85 -7.11
N VAL A 87 -3.73 35.66 -6.71
CA VAL A 87 -4.21 35.42 -5.35
C VAL A 87 -3.06 35.48 -4.36
N GLN A 88 -3.20 36.28 -3.32
CA GLN A 88 -2.16 36.45 -2.30
C GLN A 88 -1.90 35.16 -1.54
N GLY A 89 -0.64 34.72 -1.48
CA GLY A 89 -0.22 33.49 -0.83
C GLY A 89 -0.20 32.27 -1.76
N VAL A 90 -0.54 32.44 -3.04
CA VAL A 90 -0.26 31.45 -4.08
C VAL A 90 1.18 31.64 -4.56
N THR A 91 2.01 30.60 -4.42
CA THR A 91 3.41 30.64 -4.83
C THR A 91 3.65 30.08 -6.23
N SER A 92 2.79 29.16 -6.68
CA SER A 92 2.83 28.59 -8.03
C SER A 92 1.46 28.06 -8.43
N VAL A 93 1.18 28.13 -9.75
CA VAL A 93 -0.05 27.62 -10.39
C VAL A 93 0.34 26.88 -11.65
N ALA A 94 -0.26 25.72 -11.86
CA ALA A 94 -0.16 25.00 -13.11
C ALA A 94 -1.52 24.41 -13.50
N PHE A 95 -1.79 24.43 -14.79
CA PHE A 95 -2.85 23.63 -15.40
C PHE A 95 -2.44 22.16 -15.47
N THR A 96 -3.36 21.24 -15.25
CA THR A 96 -3.16 19.80 -15.46
C THR A 96 -4.46 19.09 -15.77
N ASN A 97 -4.40 17.94 -16.45
CA ASN A 97 -5.57 17.11 -16.71
C ASN A 97 -6.01 16.28 -15.51
N GLN A 98 -5.07 15.90 -14.66
CA GLN A 98 -5.33 14.97 -13.56
C GLN A 98 -4.39 15.24 -12.39
N MET A 99 -4.76 14.69 -11.22
CA MET A 99 -3.94 14.73 -10.02
C MET A 99 -3.48 13.32 -9.62
N PRO A 100 -2.30 13.16 -9.03
CA PRO A 100 -1.87 11.88 -8.49
C PRO A 100 -2.81 11.41 -7.36
N MET A 101 -2.96 10.09 -7.20
CA MET A 101 -3.74 9.45 -6.12
C MET A 101 -5.26 9.67 -6.15
N THR A 102 -5.83 10.28 -7.19
CA THR A 102 -7.28 10.57 -7.28
C THR A 102 -8.13 9.42 -7.81
N ARG A 103 -7.52 8.33 -8.30
CA ARG A 103 -8.14 7.20 -9.02
C ARG A 103 -8.78 7.56 -10.36
N ASN A 104 -8.85 8.83 -10.70
CA ASN A 104 -9.39 9.32 -11.97
C ASN A 104 -8.27 9.90 -12.81
N GLY A 105 -8.21 9.52 -14.06
CA GLY A 105 -7.22 10.04 -14.99
C GLY A 105 -6.93 9.07 -16.14
N SER A 106 -6.02 9.46 -17.00
CA SER A 106 -5.62 8.72 -18.18
C SER A 106 -4.24 8.08 -18.02
N THR A 107 -4.09 6.93 -18.66
CA THR A 107 -2.80 6.25 -18.85
C THR A 107 -2.62 6.01 -20.33
N ASN A 108 -1.37 6.11 -20.80
CA ASN A 108 -1.02 5.72 -22.16
C ASN A 108 -0.04 4.56 -22.12
N SER A 109 -0.11 3.70 -23.13
CA SER A 109 0.93 2.71 -23.34
C SER A 109 2.19 3.42 -23.86
N VAL A 110 3.36 2.97 -23.39
CA VAL A 110 4.65 3.51 -23.81
C VAL A 110 5.61 2.41 -24.22
N ALA A 111 6.47 2.71 -25.19
CA ALA A 111 7.43 1.78 -25.74
C ALA A 111 8.81 2.43 -25.96
N ALA A 112 9.87 1.63 -25.91
CA ALA A 112 11.24 2.07 -26.26
C ALA A 112 11.46 2.16 -27.76
N ASP A 113 10.73 1.37 -28.55
CA ASP A 113 10.78 1.34 -30.01
C ASP A 113 9.36 1.17 -30.55
N ARG A 114 9.02 1.96 -31.59
CA ARG A 114 7.73 1.90 -32.31
C ARG A 114 7.42 0.52 -32.90
N LYS A 115 8.46 -0.26 -33.25
CA LYS A 115 8.32 -1.59 -33.85
C LYS A 115 8.00 -2.70 -32.86
N GLN A 116 7.98 -2.40 -31.55
CA GLN A 116 7.60 -3.38 -30.52
C GLN A 116 6.15 -3.85 -30.76
N VAL A 117 5.93 -5.16 -30.59
CA VAL A 117 4.58 -5.75 -30.66
C VAL A 117 3.80 -5.43 -29.37
N ASN A 118 4.49 -5.49 -28.23
CA ASN A 118 3.91 -5.21 -26.93
C ASN A 118 4.48 -3.90 -26.37
N GLU A 119 3.66 -3.18 -25.63
CA GLU A 119 4.12 -2.02 -24.86
C GLU A 119 5.18 -2.37 -23.81
N SER A 120 6.09 -1.45 -23.53
CA SER A 120 7.05 -1.60 -22.42
C SER A 120 6.38 -1.41 -21.06
N ALA A 121 5.43 -0.48 -20.97
CA ALA A 121 4.63 -0.19 -19.78
C ALA A 121 3.39 0.64 -20.13
N GLY A 122 2.35 0.56 -19.26
CA GLY A 122 1.34 1.60 -19.14
C GLY A 122 1.83 2.67 -18.17
N ALA A 123 1.75 3.94 -18.53
CA ALA A 123 2.18 5.07 -17.70
C ALA A 123 1.08 6.13 -17.56
N ALA A 124 0.99 6.75 -16.38
CA ALA A 124 0.10 7.89 -16.18
C ALA A 124 0.51 9.03 -17.12
N TYR A 125 -0.48 9.67 -17.75
CA TYR A 125 -0.28 10.69 -18.75
C TYR A 125 -0.72 12.05 -18.21
N TYR A 126 0.24 12.78 -17.61
CA TYR A 126 0.03 14.16 -17.18
C TYR A 126 0.38 15.10 -18.30
N TYR A 127 -0.45 16.11 -18.54
CA TYR A 127 -0.11 17.19 -19.45
C TYR A 127 -0.34 18.56 -18.80
N THR A 128 0.47 19.53 -19.20
CA THR A 128 0.48 20.87 -18.65
C THR A 128 1.01 21.88 -19.66
N ALA A 129 0.50 23.09 -19.59
CA ALA A 129 1.08 24.23 -20.30
C ALA A 129 2.03 25.07 -19.42
N ASP A 130 2.17 24.67 -18.16
CA ASP A 130 2.96 25.35 -17.13
C ASP A 130 4.04 24.37 -16.59
N SER A 131 4.71 24.71 -15.48
CA SER A 131 5.66 23.80 -14.84
C SER A 131 5.00 23.01 -13.69
N LEU A 132 4.71 21.72 -13.92
CA LEU A 132 4.37 20.81 -12.84
C LEU A 132 5.58 20.48 -11.97
N VAL A 133 6.79 20.49 -12.54
CA VAL A 133 8.04 20.30 -11.78
C VAL A 133 8.15 21.35 -10.67
N GLN A 134 7.94 22.61 -11.00
CA GLN A 134 7.97 23.70 -10.02
C GLN A 134 6.77 23.66 -9.08
N THR A 135 5.54 23.53 -9.61
CA THR A 135 4.30 23.62 -8.82
C THR A 135 4.19 22.47 -7.82
N TRP A 136 4.51 21.27 -8.23
CA TRP A 136 4.51 20.11 -7.36
C TRP A 136 5.81 19.91 -6.59
N GLY A 137 6.86 20.70 -6.92
CA GLY A 137 8.18 20.58 -6.30
C GLY A 137 8.81 19.21 -6.57
N LEU A 138 8.65 18.71 -7.81
CA LEU A 138 9.22 17.42 -8.21
C LEU A 138 10.74 17.52 -8.26
N LYS A 139 11.43 16.51 -7.72
CA LYS A 139 12.89 16.47 -7.78
C LYS A 139 13.34 16.00 -9.16
N LEU A 140 13.83 16.93 -9.96
CA LEU A 140 14.47 16.64 -11.25
C LEU A 140 15.84 16.01 -10.97
N VAL A 141 16.08 14.80 -11.51
CA VAL A 141 17.32 14.02 -11.28
C VAL A 141 18.21 13.98 -12.52
N GLU A 142 17.63 14.19 -13.72
CA GLU A 142 18.36 14.35 -14.97
C GLU A 142 17.63 15.32 -15.89
N GLY A 143 18.39 16.01 -16.75
CA GLY A 143 17.86 16.88 -17.78
C GLY A 143 17.27 18.19 -17.25
N ARG A 144 16.16 18.63 -17.84
CA ARG A 144 15.55 19.94 -17.59
C ARG A 144 14.02 19.87 -17.63
N ASP A 145 13.39 20.95 -17.16
CA ASP A 145 11.97 21.21 -17.36
C ASP A 145 11.67 21.72 -18.79
N PHE A 146 10.40 21.82 -19.14
CA PHE A 146 9.95 22.28 -20.43
C PHE A 146 10.28 23.74 -20.69
N ARG A 147 10.44 24.08 -21.97
CA ARG A 147 10.53 25.44 -22.46
C ARG A 147 9.16 25.90 -22.94
N ALA A 148 8.93 27.20 -22.96
CA ALA A 148 7.67 27.77 -23.41
C ALA A 148 7.34 27.46 -24.89
N ASP A 149 8.37 27.32 -25.76
CA ASP A 149 8.24 26.99 -27.17
C ASP A 149 7.95 25.49 -27.44
N GLU A 150 8.07 24.65 -26.41
CA GLU A 150 7.75 23.23 -26.48
C GLU A 150 6.25 22.95 -26.15
N VAL A 151 5.54 23.92 -25.57
CA VAL A 151 4.11 23.77 -25.24
C VAL A 151 3.28 23.76 -26.52
N LEU A 152 2.43 22.74 -26.64
CA LEU A 152 1.54 22.56 -27.75
C LEU A 152 0.09 22.87 -27.31
N ASP A 153 -0.53 23.89 -27.95
CA ASP A 153 -1.97 24.15 -27.77
C ASP A 153 -2.75 23.32 -28.81
N LEU A 154 -3.52 22.33 -28.34
CA LEU A 154 -4.25 21.39 -29.17
C LEU A 154 -5.73 21.73 -29.26
N ASP A 155 -6.28 21.64 -30.48
CA ASP A 155 -7.72 21.71 -30.75
C ASP A 155 -8.23 20.29 -31.05
N ASN A 156 -8.87 19.66 -30.07
CA ASN A 156 -9.40 18.30 -30.20
C ASN A 156 -10.42 18.12 -31.34
N ASP A 157 -11.03 19.22 -31.81
CA ASP A 157 -12.04 19.15 -32.87
C ASP A 157 -11.43 19.25 -34.26
N LYS A 158 -10.15 19.67 -34.39
CA LYS A 158 -9.50 19.95 -35.67
C LYS A 158 -8.19 19.24 -35.89
N ASP A 159 -7.53 18.80 -34.82
CA ASP A 159 -6.21 18.20 -34.91
C ASP A 159 -6.31 16.73 -35.32
N ASP A 160 -5.72 16.41 -36.42
CA ASP A 160 -5.45 15.05 -36.85
C ASP A 160 -4.45 14.40 -35.87
N ASP A 161 -4.53 13.10 -35.68
CA ASP A 161 -3.71 12.33 -34.74
C ASP A 161 -2.18 12.61 -34.86
N ASN A 162 -1.72 13.07 -36.01
CA ASN A 162 -0.32 13.43 -36.28
C ASN A 162 0.07 14.84 -35.80
N ALA A 163 -0.87 15.75 -35.57
CA ALA A 163 -0.59 17.11 -35.05
C ALA A 163 -0.38 17.13 -33.54
N SER A 164 -0.77 16.06 -32.87
CA SER A 164 -0.78 15.94 -31.39
C SER A 164 0.52 15.39 -30.78
N ILE A 165 1.62 15.34 -31.56
CA ILE A 165 2.89 14.75 -31.10
C ILE A 165 3.56 15.65 -30.08
N PRO A 166 3.76 15.22 -28.83
CA PRO A 166 4.47 16.01 -27.84
C PRO A 166 5.92 16.28 -28.25
N LYS A 167 6.35 17.55 -28.23
CA LYS A 167 7.73 17.94 -28.58
C LYS A 167 8.76 17.50 -27.53
N ALA A 168 8.33 17.12 -26.35
CA ALA A 168 9.17 16.73 -25.24
C ALA A 168 8.38 15.91 -24.24
N VAL A 169 9.06 15.08 -23.45
CA VAL A 169 8.47 14.35 -22.33
C VAL A 169 9.42 14.35 -21.14
N ILE A 170 8.85 14.54 -19.95
CA ILE A 170 9.52 14.26 -18.66
C ILE A 170 8.93 12.95 -18.14
N ILE A 171 9.79 12.07 -17.66
CA ILE A 171 9.39 10.74 -17.15
C ILE A 171 9.91 10.52 -15.72
N THR A 172 9.30 9.56 -15.02
CA THR A 172 9.82 9.15 -13.71
C THR A 172 11.01 8.21 -13.86
N ARG A 173 11.90 8.19 -12.86
CA ARG A 173 13.04 7.25 -12.80
C ARG A 173 12.57 5.79 -12.88
N ALA A 174 11.46 5.45 -12.23
CA ALA A 174 10.90 4.11 -12.27
C ALA A 174 10.52 3.71 -13.71
N LEU A 175 9.86 4.61 -14.45
CA LEU A 175 9.51 4.38 -15.85
C LEU A 175 10.76 4.28 -16.74
N ALA A 176 11.76 5.16 -16.54
CA ALA A 176 13.03 5.11 -17.28
C ALA A 176 13.71 3.74 -17.14
N ASN A 177 13.79 3.23 -15.92
CA ASN A 177 14.39 1.91 -15.63
C ASN A 177 13.58 0.76 -16.24
N LYS A 178 12.25 0.91 -16.32
CA LYS A 178 11.36 -0.09 -16.94
C LYS A 178 11.51 -0.16 -18.45
N VAL A 179 11.57 1.01 -19.10
CA VAL A 179 11.63 1.12 -20.57
C VAL A 179 13.04 0.86 -21.10
N TRP A 180 14.08 1.32 -20.38
CA TRP A 180 15.49 1.14 -20.76
C TRP A 180 16.31 0.59 -19.57
N PRO A 181 16.20 -0.72 -19.26
CA PRO A 181 16.92 -1.31 -18.14
C PRO A 181 18.44 -1.12 -18.29
N GLY A 182 19.09 -0.66 -17.23
CA GLY A 182 20.56 -0.49 -17.19
C GLY A 182 21.12 0.70 -18.00
N ALA A 183 20.29 1.57 -18.57
CA ALA A 183 20.77 2.76 -19.22
C ALA A 183 21.33 3.77 -18.21
N ALA A 184 22.56 4.26 -18.47
CA ALA A 184 23.20 5.27 -17.60
C ALA A 184 22.46 6.62 -17.64
N SER A 185 21.94 7.01 -18.81
CA SER A 185 21.06 8.16 -19.01
C SER A 185 20.04 7.85 -20.08
N VAL A 186 18.86 8.47 -19.92
CA VAL A 186 17.76 8.37 -20.91
C VAL A 186 17.46 9.70 -21.60
N ILE A 187 18.18 10.78 -21.25
CA ILE A 187 17.98 12.09 -21.89
C ILE A 187 18.33 12.01 -23.37
N GLY A 188 17.45 12.57 -24.20
CA GLY A 188 17.54 12.54 -25.65
C GLY A 188 17.08 11.25 -26.33
N LYS A 189 16.76 10.18 -25.56
CA LYS A 189 16.11 9.00 -26.11
C LYS A 189 14.65 9.30 -26.46
N THR A 190 14.13 8.62 -27.47
CA THR A 190 12.73 8.77 -27.88
C THR A 190 11.86 7.76 -27.14
N LEU A 191 10.87 8.25 -26.40
CA LEU A 191 9.76 7.46 -25.87
C LEU A 191 8.64 7.48 -26.90
N TYR A 192 8.04 6.34 -27.18
CA TYR A 192 6.90 6.23 -28.07
C TYR A 192 5.62 6.06 -27.24
N PHE A 193 4.61 6.89 -27.51
CA PHE A 193 3.26 6.69 -27.01
C PHE A 193 2.51 5.78 -27.99
N GLY A 194 2.14 4.59 -27.53
CA GLY A 194 1.63 3.50 -28.37
C GLY A 194 2.72 2.65 -29.02
N THR A 195 2.30 1.74 -29.89
CA THR A 195 3.16 0.84 -30.68
C THR A 195 2.69 0.81 -32.12
N GLY A 196 3.54 0.38 -33.04
CA GLY A 196 3.20 0.28 -34.44
C GLY A 196 3.30 1.61 -35.21
N GLU A 197 2.60 1.72 -36.37
CA GLU A 197 2.69 2.87 -37.24
C GLU A 197 2.13 4.17 -36.63
N GLY A 198 1.09 4.05 -35.76
CA GLY A 198 0.49 5.17 -35.04
C GLY A 198 1.23 5.61 -33.76
N ALA A 199 2.38 5.01 -33.45
CA ALA A 199 3.15 5.37 -32.26
C ALA A 199 3.72 6.78 -32.35
N GLN A 200 3.40 7.63 -31.39
CA GLN A 200 3.81 9.04 -31.35
C GLN A 200 5.15 9.20 -30.60
N PRO A 201 6.21 9.69 -31.29
CA PRO A 201 7.52 9.87 -30.66
C PRO A 201 7.59 11.13 -29.82
N ALA A 202 8.19 11.03 -28.63
CA ALA A 202 8.51 12.18 -27.78
C ALA A 202 9.93 12.05 -27.22
N PRO A 203 10.82 13.02 -27.44
CA PRO A 203 12.16 12.99 -26.87
C PRO A 203 12.10 13.24 -25.35
N VAL A 204 12.82 12.42 -24.59
CA VAL A 204 12.96 12.59 -23.14
C VAL A 204 13.88 13.76 -22.84
N VAL A 205 13.36 14.81 -22.22
CA VAL A 205 14.11 16.03 -21.87
C VAL A 205 14.42 16.12 -20.37
N GLY A 206 13.69 15.40 -19.53
CA GLY A 206 13.89 15.39 -18.08
C GLY A 206 13.47 14.08 -17.45
N VAL A 207 14.09 13.77 -16.32
CA VAL A 207 13.72 12.66 -15.46
C VAL A 207 13.51 13.17 -14.05
N VAL A 208 12.31 12.94 -13.52
CA VAL A 208 12.01 13.22 -12.10
C VAL A 208 12.22 11.95 -11.26
N GLU A 209 12.63 12.14 -10.02
CA GLU A 209 12.89 11.02 -9.12
C GLU A 209 11.67 10.12 -8.96
N ARG A 210 10.50 10.75 -8.72
CA ARG A 210 9.23 10.06 -8.47
C ARG A 210 8.04 10.96 -8.82
N LEU A 211 6.99 10.35 -9.32
CA LEU A 211 5.64 10.90 -9.38
C LEU A 211 4.67 9.73 -9.40
N GLN A 212 3.83 9.63 -8.39
CA GLN A 212 2.80 8.59 -8.37
C GLN A 212 1.78 8.82 -9.48
N THR A 213 1.24 7.70 -10.00
CA THR A 213 0.12 7.71 -10.94
C THR A 213 -1.16 8.17 -10.23
N GLN A 214 -2.20 8.46 -11.00
CA GLN A 214 -3.55 8.72 -10.47
C GLN A 214 -4.11 7.50 -9.71
N GLY A 215 -3.75 6.28 -10.12
CA GLY A 215 -4.15 5.03 -9.47
C GLY A 215 -3.36 4.72 -8.22
N ALA A 216 -2.11 5.19 -8.15
CA ALA A 216 -1.16 4.89 -7.07
C ALA A 216 -1.16 3.39 -6.71
N GLU A 217 -0.99 2.53 -7.72
CA GLU A 217 -1.05 1.08 -7.63
C GLU A 217 -0.02 0.55 -6.63
N VAL A 218 -0.30 -0.61 -6.03
CA VAL A 218 0.59 -1.26 -5.06
C VAL A 218 1.92 -1.66 -5.70
N SER A 219 1.89 -2.11 -6.95
CA SER A 219 3.08 -2.48 -7.72
C SER A 219 3.92 -1.26 -8.13
N GLU A 220 5.07 -1.51 -8.75
CA GLU A 220 5.93 -0.47 -9.35
C GLU A 220 5.21 0.39 -10.39
N ARG A 221 4.14 -0.13 -11.01
CA ARG A 221 3.29 0.62 -11.96
C ARG A 221 2.75 1.91 -11.36
N GLY A 222 2.54 1.95 -10.04
CA GLY A 222 2.11 3.16 -9.33
C GLY A 222 3.08 4.33 -9.40
N GLU A 223 4.28 4.13 -9.95
CA GLU A 223 5.31 5.16 -10.14
C GLU A 223 5.67 5.39 -11.62
N TYR A 224 4.93 4.78 -12.56
CA TYR A 224 5.18 4.97 -13.99
C TYR A 224 4.38 6.17 -14.49
N SER A 225 5.01 7.33 -14.56
CA SER A 225 4.36 8.58 -14.97
C SER A 225 5.16 9.32 -16.04
N THR A 226 4.41 9.94 -16.95
CA THR A 226 4.91 10.85 -17.96
C THR A 226 4.27 12.22 -17.79
N ILE A 227 5.01 13.29 -18.08
CA ILE A 227 4.49 14.65 -18.16
C ILE A 227 4.83 15.16 -19.56
N VAL A 228 3.86 15.76 -20.23
CA VAL A 228 4.03 16.35 -21.58
C VAL A 228 3.60 17.80 -21.61
N PRO A 229 4.27 18.65 -22.40
CA PRO A 229 3.98 20.09 -22.49
C PRO A 229 2.82 20.33 -23.45
N MET A 230 1.60 20.17 -23.00
CA MET A 230 0.40 20.29 -23.82
C MET A 230 -0.70 21.05 -23.07
N ARG A 231 -1.48 21.84 -23.81
CA ARG A 231 -2.74 22.42 -23.38
C ARG A 231 -3.84 21.93 -24.31
N LEU A 232 -4.89 21.39 -23.72
CA LEU A 232 -6.05 20.95 -24.46
C LEU A 232 -7.28 21.76 -24.07
N SER A 233 -8.13 22.04 -25.04
CA SER A 233 -9.51 22.44 -24.79
C SER A 233 -10.36 21.20 -24.47
N HIS A 234 -11.05 21.20 -23.33
CA HIS A 234 -11.87 20.08 -22.91
C HIS A 234 -13.23 20.55 -22.40
N GLY A 235 -14.30 20.01 -22.97
CA GLY A 235 -15.66 20.15 -22.45
C GLY A 235 -15.88 19.53 -21.06
N PHE A 236 -14.94 18.77 -20.53
CA PHE A 236 -15.06 18.09 -19.22
C PHE A 236 -14.56 18.91 -18.04
N GLY A 237 -14.04 20.12 -18.28
CA GLY A 237 -13.49 20.97 -17.24
C GLY A 237 -11.97 20.99 -17.16
N THR A 238 -11.47 21.96 -16.44
CA THR A 238 -10.05 22.27 -16.29
C THR A 238 -9.64 22.04 -14.84
N THR A 239 -8.46 21.49 -14.60
CA THR A 239 -7.90 21.34 -13.25
C THR A 239 -6.71 22.27 -13.10
N TYR A 240 -6.75 23.16 -12.11
CA TYR A 240 -5.65 24.01 -11.72
C TYR A 240 -5.08 23.52 -10.41
N THR A 241 -3.81 23.14 -10.41
CA THR A 241 -3.06 22.76 -9.21
C THR A 241 -2.24 23.95 -8.75
N MET A 242 -2.21 24.17 -7.44
CA MET A 242 -1.60 25.34 -6.83
C MET A 242 -0.83 24.97 -5.58
N ARG A 243 0.23 25.75 -5.34
CA ARG A 243 0.96 25.70 -4.08
C ARG A 243 0.68 26.98 -3.29
N ALA A 244 0.24 26.81 -2.06
CA ALA A 244 0.06 27.90 -1.10
C ALA A 244 1.34 28.10 -0.28
N GLU A 245 1.50 29.28 0.28
CA GLU A 245 2.46 29.53 1.35
C GLU A 245 2.20 28.62 2.55
N ALA A 246 3.26 28.23 3.25
CA ALA A 246 3.17 27.30 4.38
C ALA A 246 2.19 27.81 5.46
N GLY A 247 1.27 26.93 5.88
CA GLY A 247 0.27 27.24 6.89
C GLY A 247 -0.92 28.09 6.43
N GLN A 248 -0.99 28.47 5.14
CA GLN A 248 -2.07 29.32 4.60
C GLN A 248 -3.04 28.59 3.67
N LEU A 249 -2.92 27.27 3.55
CA LEU A 249 -3.64 26.46 2.57
C LEU A 249 -5.16 26.75 2.53
N ASP A 250 -5.83 26.67 3.68
CA ASP A 250 -7.29 26.82 3.75
C ASP A 250 -7.77 28.22 3.37
N ARG A 251 -7.02 29.28 3.75
CA ARG A 251 -7.31 30.65 3.37
C ARG A 251 -7.14 30.84 1.88
N VAL A 252 -5.95 30.46 1.36
CA VAL A 252 -5.58 30.64 -0.04
C VAL A 252 -6.53 29.86 -0.95
N MET A 253 -6.90 28.63 -0.57
CA MET A 253 -7.86 27.81 -1.32
C MET A 253 -9.23 28.48 -1.44
N LYS A 254 -9.77 29.05 -0.35
CA LYS A 254 -11.04 29.77 -0.37
C LYS A 254 -10.97 31.05 -1.20
N GLU A 255 -9.87 31.81 -1.09
CA GLU A 255 -9.66 33.04 -1.86
C GLU A 255 -9.50 32.75 -3.36
N ALA A 256 -8.80 31.66 -3.73
CA ALA A 256 -8.66 31.22 -5.11
C ALA A 256 -10.01 30.80 -5.71
N GLU A 257 -10.81 30.05 -4.96
CA GLU A 257 -12.16 29.66 -5.38
C GLU A 257 -13.06 30.91 -5.57
N ALA A 258 -13.05 31.85 -4.62
CA ALA A 258 -13.78 33.10 -4.72
C ALA A 258 -13.29 33.99 -5.87
N ALA A 259 -12.00 33.99 -6.18
CA ALA A 259 -11.44 34.74 -7.30
C ALA A 259 -11.95 34.20 -8.65
N LEU A 260 -11.91 32.87 -8.84
CA LEU A 260 -12.47 32.23 -10.03
C LEU A 260 -13.98 32.48 -10.18
N GLN A 261 -14.73 32.40 -9.08
CA GLN A 261 -16.18 32.68 -9.09
C GLN A 261 -16.48 34.11 -9.54
N ARG A 262 -15.68 35.10 -9.11
CA ARG A 262 -15.87 36.51 -9.48
C ARG A 262 -15.50 36.85 -10.91
N THR A 263 -14.48 36.14 -11.46
CA THR A 263 -13.97 36.44 -12.81
C THR A 263 -14.62 35.55 -13.88
N ALA A 264 -15.43 34.57 -13.48
CA ALA A 264 -16.13 33.72 -14.42
C ALA A 264 -17.11 34.51 -15.31
N THR A 265 -17.03 34.32 -16.61
CA THR A 265 -17.91 34.97 -17.60
C THR A 265 -19.27 34.29 -17.74
N GLY A 266 -19.51 33.18 -17.03
CA GLY A 266 -20.74 32.40 -17.06
C GLY A 266 -20.85 31.49 -15.84
N PRO A 267 -21.88 30.66 -15.77
CA PRO A 267 -22.07 29.74 -14.67
C PRO A 267 -20.98 28.64 -14.67
N VAL A 268 -20.30 28.50 -13.51
CA VAL A 268 -19.22 27.53 -13.32
C VAL A 268 -19.49 26.65 -12.09
N ILE A 269 -19.03 25.41 -12.16
CA ILE A 269 -18.98 24.50 -11.02
C ILE A 269 -17.50 24.41 -10.58
N LEU A 270 -17.25 24.79 -9.34
CA LEU A 270 -15.92 24.70 -8.73
C LEU A 270 -15.88 23.57 -7.71
N ARG A 271 -14.79 22.81 -7.71
CA ARG A 271 -14.50 21.78 -6.70
C ARG A 271 -13.05 21.94 -6.24
N ALA A 272 -12.88 22.49 -5.07
CA ALA A 272 -11.57 22.59 -4.43
C ALA A 272 -11.27 21.35 -3.57
N LYS A 273 -10.06 20.81 -3.67
CA LYS A 273 -9.56 19.70 -2.89
C LYS A 273 -8.08 19.85 -2.57
N THR A 274 -7.66 19.26 -1.45
CA THR A 274 -6.25 19.20 -1.07
C THR A 274 -5.65 17.85 -1.46
N VAL A 275 -4.38 17.84 -1.80
CA VAL A 275 -3.63 16.60 -2.10
C VAL A 275 -3.61 15.65 -0.89
N SER A 276 -3.50 16.22 0.32
CA SER A 276 -3.56 15.42 1.56
C SER A 276 -4.88 14.67 1.73
N ASN A 277 -6.02 15.25 1.29
CA ASN A 277 -7.31 14.58 1.33
C ASN A 277 -7.38 13.45 0.28
N ASP A 278 -6.86 13.67 -0.92
CA ASP A 278 -6.81 12.63 -1.95
C ASP A 278 -5.95 11.44 -1.49
N ARG A 279 -4.81 11.69 -0.84
CA ARG A 279 -4.01 10.63 -0.22
C ARG A 279 -4.80 9.84 0.83
N LYS A 280 -5.50 10.54 1.74
CA LYS A 280 -6.34 9.88 2.76
C LYS A 280 -7.44 9.05 2.11
N ASP A 281 -8.13 9.58 1.11
CA ASP A 281 -9.20 8.90 0.38
C ASP A 281 -8.67 7.70 -0.42
N ARG A 282 -7.49 7.85 -1.05
CA ARG A 282 -6.85 6.78 -1.81
C ARG A 282 -6.54 5.55 -0.95
N TYR A 283 -5.98 5.76 0.21
CA TYR A 283 -5.52 4.69 1.10
C TYR A 283 -6.52 4.32 2.20
N ARG A 284 -7.72 4.91 2.21
CA ARG A 284 -8.76 4.63 3.23
C ARG A 284 -9.12 3.14 3.29
N ALA A 285 -9.35 2.51 2.14
CA ALA A 285 -9.70 1.09 2.06
C ALA A 285 -8.51 0.20 2.49
N ASP A 286 -7.28 0.55 2.09
CA ASP A 286 -6.07 -0.17 2.46
C ASP A 286 -5.82 -0.11 3.98
N ASN A 287 -6.02 1.05 4.58
CA ASN A 287 -5.91 1.24 6.03
C ASN A 287 -7.02 0.47 6.78
N ALA A 288 -8.27 0.53 6.31
CA ALA A 288 -9.38 -0.21 6.92
C ALA A 288 -9.13 -1.73 6.87
N LEU A 289 -8.68 -2.26 5.73
CA LEU A 289 -8.31 -3.67 5.60
C LEU A 289 -7.15 -4.04 6.53
N SER A 290 -6.14 -3.19 6.65
CA SER A 290 -5.01 -3.41 7.56
C SER A 290 -5.48 -3.51 9.01
N TRP A 291 -6.33 -2.60 9.47
CA TRP A 291 -6.90 -2.65 10.82
C TRP A 291 -7.78 -3.88 11.04
N MET A 292 -8.58 -4.27 10.04
CA MET A 292 -9.39 -5.50 10.11
C MET A 292 -8.50 -6.74 10.27
N LEU A 293 -7.44 -6.86 9.46
CA LEU A 293 -6.51 -7.99 9.54
C LEU A 293 -5.75 -8.03 10.88
N ILE A 294 -5.33 -6.89 11.42
CA ILE A 294 -4.71 -6.79 12.74
C ILE A 294 -5.69 -7.26 13.82
N THR A 295 -6.93 -6.78 13.79
CA THR A 295 -7.97 -7.15 14.76
C THR A 295 -8.24 -8.65 14.73
N VAL A 296 -8.43 -9.23 13.55
CA VAL A 296 -8.61 -10.69 13.37
C VAL A 296 -7.40 -11.46 13.89
N SER A 297 -6.18 -10.98 13.62
CA SER A 297 -4.94 -11.60 14.11
C SER A 297 -4.87 -11.62 15.64
N VAL A 298 -5.21 -10.51 16.28
CA VAL A 298 -5.25 -10.43 17.76
C VAL A 298 -6.32 -11.37 18.33
N LEU A 299 -7.51 -11.41 17.72
CA LEU A 299 -8.58 -12.33 18.14
C LEU A 299 -8.16 -13.80 18.00
N LEU A 300 -7.51 -14.17 16.90
CA LEU A 300 -6.98 -15.52 16.70
C LEU A 300 -5.95 -15.90 17.76
N LEU A 301 -5.04 -14.99 18.13
CA LEU A 301 -4.07 -15.22 19.20
C LEU A 301 -4.77 -15.41 20.55
N LEU A 302 -5.77 -14.61 20.87
CA LEU A 302 -6.54 -14.73 22.13
C LEU A 302 -7.32 -16.05 22.18
N ILE A 303 -7.98 -16.44 21.08
CA ILE A 303 -8.71 -17.72 20.99
C ILE A 303 -7.72 -18.88 21.14
N THR A 304 -6.55 -18.81 20.49
CA THR A 304 -5.52 -19.86 20.59
C THR A 304 -4.98 -19.96 22.00
N ALA A 305 -4.67 -18.82 22.65
CA ALA A 305 -4.25 -18.82 24.05
C ALA A 305 -5.29 -19.43 24.97
N SER A 306 -6.56 -19.06 24.82
CA SER A 306 -7.69 -19.59 25.60
C SER A 306 -7.86 -21.09 25.40
N GLY A 307 -7.72 -21.59 24.15
CA GLY A 307 -7.76 -23.01 23.84
C GLY A 307 -6.63 -23.81 24.54
N ILE A 308 -5.41 -23.27 24.50
CA ILE A 308 -4.25 -23.86 25.18
C ILE A 308 -4.46 -23.88 26.70
N VAL A 309 -4.91 -22.77 27.31
CA VAL A 309 -5.21 -22.68 28.76
C VAL A 309 -6.28 -23.68 29.14
N GLY A 310 -7.37 -23.77 28.38
CA GLY A 310 -8.48 -24.70 28.64
C GLY A 310 -8.01 -26.16 28.61
N MET A 311 -7.26 -26.55 27.57
CA MET A 311 -6.73 -27.89 27.45
C MET A 311 -5.71 -28.22 28.54
N ALA A 312 -4.79 -27.32 28.84
CA ALA A 312 -3.83 -27.51 29.92
C ALA A 312 -4.53 -27.69 31.26
N SER A 313 -5.57 -26.92 31.56
CA SER A 313 -6.36 -27.04 32.77
C SER A 313 -7.09 -28.39 32.88
N LEU A 314 -7.67 -28.88 31.76
CA LEU A 314 -8.28 -30.21 31.70
C LEU A 314 -7.26 -31.32 31.95
N TRP A 315 -6.07 -31.27 31.35
CA TRP A 315 -5.03 -32.26 31.56
C TRP A 315 -4.49 -32.25 32.99
N VAL A 316 -4.35 -31.09 33.61
CA VAL A 316 -3.99 -30.97 35.03
C VAL A 316 -5.03 -31.64 35.89
N THR A 317 -6.32 -31.42 35.65
CA THR A 317 -7.42 -32.02 36.41
C THR A 317 -7.45 -33.54 36.25
N GLN A 318 -7.35 -34.06 35.03
CA GLN A 318 -7.34 -35.48 34.77
C GLN A 318 -6.14 -36.24 35.38
N ARG A 319 -4.99 -35.56 35.47
CA ARG A 319 -3.73 -36.15 35.99
C ARG A 319 -3.45 -35.81 37.46
N ARG A 320 -4.40 -35.20 38.16
CA ARG A 320 -4.23 -34.73 39.54
C ARG A 320 -3.70 -35.81 40.49
N LYS A 321 -4.24 -37.04 40.44
CA LYS A 321 -3.74 -38.17 41.23
C LYS A 321 -2.28 -38.55 40.90
N GLN A 322 -1.93 -38.60 39.61
CA GLN A 322 -0.56 -38.92 39.20
C GLN A 322 0.45 -37.85 39.65
N ILE A 323 0.06 -36.58 39.58
CA ILE A 323 0.88 -35.44 40.04
C ILE A 323 1.09 -35.56 41.58
N GLY A 324 0.04 -35.87 42.34
CA GLY A 324 0.13 -36.06 43.79
C GLY A 324 1.09 -37.20 44.17
N VAL A 325 1.02 -38.34 43.51
CA VAL A 325 1.94 -39.48 43.73
C VAL A 325 3.39 -39.08 43.40
N ARG A 326 3.65 -38.43 42.28
CA ARG A 326 4.99 -37.94 41.91
C ARG A 326 5.55 -36.98 42.96
N ARG A 327 4.68 -36.08 43.50
CA ARG A 327 5.03 -35.12 44.55
C ARG A 327 5.34 -35.82 45.87
N ALA A 328 4.59 -36.87 46.22
CA ALA A 328 4.83 -37.70 47.40
C ALA A 328 6.17 -38.46 47.31
N LEU A 329 6.58 -38.86 46.11
CA LEU A 329 7.86 -39.52 45.82
C LEU A 329 9.04 -38.55 45.66
N GLY A 330 8.88 -37.26 46.00
CA GLY A 330 9.97 -36.29 46.08
C GLY A 330 10.14 -35.41 44.82
N ALA A 331 9.24 -35.46 43.82
CA ALA A 331 9.35 -34.56 42.66
C ALA A 331 9.20 -33.09 43.07
N ARG A 332 10.10 -32.23 42.58
CA ARG A 332 10.08 -30.77 42.85
C ARG A 332 8.98 -30.09 42.01
N ARG A 333 8.55 -28.90 42.47
CA ARG A 333 7.56 -28.08 41.73
C ARG A 333 8.03 -27.78 40.30
N VAL A 334 9.32 -27.49 40.13
CA VAL A 334 9.94 -27.20 38.84
C VAL A 334 9.87 -28.41 37.88
N ASP A 335 9.94 -29.65 38.42
CA ASP A 335 9.86 -30.84 37.58
C ASP A 335 8.46 -31.01 36.94
N ILE A 336 7.42 -30.70 37.73
CA ILE A 336 6.03 -30.71 37.24
C ILE A 336 5.82 -29.58 36.23
N LEU A 337 6.31 -28.38 36.50
CA LEU A 337 6.23 -27.23 35.58
C LEU A 337 6.91 -27.56 34.22
N ARG A 338 8.16 -28.03 34.30
CA ARG A 338 8.91 -28.43 33.11
C ARG A 338 8.19 -29.51 32.29
N TYR A 339 7.56 -30.47 32.98
CA TYR A 339 6.81 -31.51 32.27
C TYR A 339 5.69 -30.93 31.40
N PHE A 340 4.83 -30.06 31.94
CA PHE A 340 3.74 -29.43 31.19
C PHE A 340 4.22 -28.47 30.11
N LEU A 341 5.27 -27.69 30.38
CA LEU A 341 5.88 -26.81 29.36
C LEU A 341 6.44 -27.59 28.19
N THR A 342 7.16 -28.72 28.48
CA THR A 342 7.71 -29.58 27.42
C THR A 342 6.59 -30.25 26.61
N GLU A 343 5.54 -30.77 27.28
CA GLU A 343 4.39 -31.36 26.62
C GLU A 343 3.71 -30.36 25.67
N ASN A 344 3.46 -29.13 26.13
CA ASN A 344 2.88 -28.08 25.30
C ASN A 344 3.84 -27.65 24.17
N PHE A 345 5.14 -27.54 24.43
CA PHE A 345 6.13 -27.20 23.41
C PHE A 345 6.12 -28.22 22.26
N MET A 346 6.00 -29.52 22.57
CA MET A 346 5.91 -30.59 21.56
C MET A 346 4.64 -30.44 20.70
N ILE A 347 3.47 -30.20 21.34
CA ILE A 347 2.20 -30.02 20.63
C ILE A 347 2.24 -28.77 19.75
N THR A 348 2.71 -27.67 20.31
CA THR A 348 2.84 -26.39 19.59
C THR A 348 3.83 -26.54 18.42
N SER A 349 4.94 -27.28 18.60
CA SER A 349 5.90 -27.50 17.51
C SER A 349 5.30 -28.30 16.34
N VAL A 350 4.47 -29.29 16.62
CA VAL A 350 3.72 -30.01 15.56
C VAL A 350 2.75 -29.06 14.85
N GLY A 351 2.04 -28.22 15.63
CA GLY A 351 1.15 -27.21 15.08
C GLY A 351 1.90 -26.17 14.23
N VAL A 352 3.07 -25.70 14.70
CA VAL A 352 3.93 -24.76 13.97
C VAL A 352 4.42 -25.37 12.66
N ALA A 353 4.90 -26.62 12.67
CA ALA A 353 5.35 -27.31 11.43
C ALA A 353 4.22 -27.41 10.40
N ALA A 354 3.03 -27.86 10.82
CA ALA A 354 1.86 -27.90 9.96
C ALA A 354 1.43 -26.49 9.50
N GLY A 355 1.50 -25.50 10.40
CA GLY A 355 1.16 -24.10 10.13
C GLY A 355 2.08 -23.46 9.10
N VAL A 356 3.37 -23.74 9.13
CA VAL A 356 4.33 -23.29 8.11
C VAL A 356 3.96 -23.83 6.73
N LEU A 357 3.64 -25.14 6.63
CA LEU A 357 3.20 -25.74 5.37
C LEU A 357 1.90 -25.10 4.86
N LEU A 358 0.93 -24.91 5.74
CA LEU A 358 -0.33 -24.21 5.41
C LEU A 358 -0.11 -22.75 5.02
N SER A 359 0.81 -22.02 5.69
CA SER A 359 1.16 -20.64 5.34
C SER A 359 1.69 -20.55 3.91
N ILE A 360 2.60 -21.44 3.54
CA ILE A 360 3.20 -21.48 2.20
C ILE A 360 2.13 -21.83 1.16
N GLY A 361 1.30 -22.83 1.43
CA GLY A 361 0.20 -23.24 0.53
C GLY A 361 -0.81 -22.09 0.33
N LEU A 362 -1.24 -21.44 1.40
CA LEU A 362 -2.12 -20.27 1.34
C LEU A 362 -1.48 -19.11 0.56
N ASN A 363 -0.20 -18.82 0.82
CA ASN A 363 0.51 -17.77 0.11
C ASN A 363 0.62 -18.07 -1.40
N GLN A 364 0.88 -19.31 -1.80
CA GLN A 364 0.91 -19.69 -3.21
C GLN A 364 -0.44 -19.45 -3.90
N LEU A 365 -1.56 -19.72 -3.23
CA LEU A 365 -2.90 -19.40 -3.74
C LEU A 365 -3.08 -17.88 -3.89
N LEU A 366 -2.64 -17.08 -2.92
CA LEU A 366 -2.71 -15.62 -2.98
C LEU A 366 -1.84 -15.05 -4.12
N VAL A 367 -0.62 -15.57 -4.29
CA VAL A 367 0.28 -15.18 -5.39
C VAL A 367 -0.33 -15.52 -6.76
N SER A 368 -0.86 -16.73 -6.93
CA SER A 368 -1.39 -17.19 -8.23
C SER A 368 -2.72 -16.56 -8.63
N LYS A 369 -3.56 -16.17 -7.66
CA LYS A 369 -4.91 -15.63 -7.92
C LYS A 369 -5.00 -14.12 -7.79
N LEU A 370 -4.16 -13.50 -6.96
CA LEU A 370 -4.23 -12.08 -6.61
C LEU A 370 -2.94 -11.32 -6.93
N GLU A 371 -1.99 -11.96 -7.63
CA GLU A 371 -0.69 -11.37 -8.00
C GLU A 371 0.07 -10.75 -6.79
N MET A 372 -0.11 -11.33 -5.61
CA MET A 372 0.51 -10.82 -4.40
C MET A 372 2.00 -11.18 -4.33
N ALA A 373 2.77 -10.47 -3.52
CA ALA A 373 4.17 -10.81 -3.28
C ALA A 373 4.32 -12.12 -2.49
N LYS A 374 5.42 -12.83 -2.74
CA LYS A 374 5.78 -14.04 -1.99
C LYS A 374 6.01 -13.72 -0.51
N LEU A 375 5.54 -14.60 0.37
CA LEU A 375 5.71 -14.46 1.82
C LEU A 375 7.19 -14.64 2.20
N PRO A 376 7.85 -13.64 2.79
CA PRO A 376 9.21 -13.75 3.30
C PRO A 376 9.29 -14.75 4.47
N VAL A 377 10.41 -15.46 4.57
CA VAL A 377 10.64 -16.49 5.60
C VAL A 377 10.61 -15.91 7.02
N GLU A 378 10.95 -14.63 7.17
CA GLU A 378 10.96 -13.94 8.47
C GLU A 378 9.58 -13.97 9.15
N TYR A 379 8.48 -13.91 8.40
CA TYR A 379 7.12 -14.01 8.96
C TYR A 379 6.81 -15.40 9.49
N LEU A 380 7.34 -16.44 8.85
CA LEU A 380 7.18 -17.82 9.31
C LEU A 380 7.97 -18.05 10.60
N LEU A 381 9.23 -17.59 10.64
CA LEU A 381 10.08 -17.71 11.83
C LEU A 381 9.55 -16.87 13.00
N GLY A 382 9.19 -15.62 12.73
CA GLY A 382 8.58 -14.74 13.72
C GLY A 382 7.28 -15.29 14.28
N GLY A 383 6.40 -15.77 13.40
CA GLY A 383 5.14 -16.42 13.76
C GLY A 383 5.36 -17.68 14.61
N ALA A 384 6.32 -18.53 14.24
CA ALA A 384 6.69 -19.71 15.05
C ALA A 384 7.14 -19.30 16.47
N GLY A 385 8.00 -18.29 16.58
CA GLY A 385 8.46 -17.75 17.86
C GLY A 385 7.30 -17.21 18.71
N VAL A 386 6.37 -16.49 18.09
CA VAL A 386 5.16 -15.98 18.79
C VAL A 386 4.32 -17.12 19.34
N PHE A 387 4.07 -18.20 18.57
CA PHE A 387 3.26 -19.33 19.05
C PHE A 387 3.96 -20.15 20.12
N TRP A 388 5.28 -20.35 20.06
CA TRP A 388 6.03 -21.00 21.14
C TRP A 388 5.96 -20.17 22.43
N LEU A 389 6.14 -18.86 22.36
CA LEU A 389 6.03 -17.96 23.50
C LEU A 389 4.60 -17.95 24.05
N LEU A 390 3.60 -17.80 23.18
CA LEU A 390 2.18 -17.82 23.54
C LEU A 390 1.81 -19.13 24.26
N GLY A 391 2.25 -20.27 23.71
CA GLY A 391 2.01 -21.58 24.29
C GLY A 391 2.65 -21.72 25.68
N ALA A 392 3.90 -21.26 25.84
CA ALA A 392 4.59 -21.28 27.13
C ALA A 392 3.86 -20.42 28.18
N LEU A 393 3.47 -19.19 27.79
CA LEU A 393 2.74 -18.27 28.69
C LEU A 393 1.36 -18.81 29.05
N ALA A 394 0.61 -19.35 28.08
CA ALA A 394 -0.72 -19.88 28.28
C ALA A 394 -0.74 -21.10 29.23
N VAL A 395 0.24 -21.99 29.12
CA VAL A 395 0.35 -23.18 30.00
C VAL A 395 0.91 -22.87 31.36
N TYR A 396 1.67 -21.77 31.52
CA TYR A 396 2.35 -21.44 32.76
C TYR A 396 1.41 -21.41 34.00
N GLY A 397 0.27 -20.72 33.89
CA GLY A 397 -0.72 -20.62 34.96
C GLY A 397 -1.28 -21.97 35.44
N PRO A 398 -1.89 -22.78 34.53
CA PRO A 398 -2.34 -24.14 34.82
C PRO A 398 -1.24 -25.05 35.39
N ALA A 399 -0.05 -25.02 34.79
CA ALA A 399 1.09 -25.83 35.24
C ALA A 399 1.61 -25.43 36.60
N TRP A 400 1.60 -24.15 36.92
CA TRP A 400 1.95 -23.66 38.29
C TRP A 400 0.95 -24.14 39.29
N ARG A 401 -0.36 -24.06 39.03
CA ARG A 401 -1.42 -24.61 39.90
C ARG A 401 -1.23 -26.11 40.12
N ALA A 402 -0.89 -26.87 39.08
CA ALA A 402 -0.56 -28.29 39.17
C ALA A 402 0.64 -28.55 40.10
N ALA A 403 1.70 -27.74 39.98
CA ALA A 403 2.92 -27.87 40.75
C ALA A 403 2.71 -27.56 42.29
N THR A 404 1.66 -26.83 42.64
CA THR A 404 1.32 -26.48 44.04
C THR A 404 0.34 -27.44 44.71
N ILE A 405 -0.18 -28.47 44.01
CA ILE A 405 -1.07 -29.50 44.59
C ILE A 405 -0.36 -30.20 45.74
N SER A 406 -1.00 -30.26 46.95
CA SER A 406 -0.45 -30.99 48.09
C SER A 406 -0.64 -32.50 47.90
N PRO A 407 0.35 -33.33 48.27
CA PRO A 407 0.22 -34.78 48.21
C PRO A 407 -0.99 -35.34 48.98
N ALA A 408 -1.27 -34.75 50.15
CA ALA A 408 -2.35 -35.18 51.03
C ALA A 408 -3.76 -34.95 50.45
N THR A 409 -3.95 -33.86 49.66
CA THR A 409 -5.25 -33.59 49.03
C THR A 409 -5.46 -34.41 47.77
N ALA A 410 -4.40 -34.84 47.09
CA ALA A 410 -4.47 -35.65 45.86
C ALA A 410 -4.83 -37.12 46.14
N THR A 411 -4.55 -37.64 47.34
CA THR A 411 -4.85 -39.02 47.75
C THR A 411 -6.20 -39.18 48.46
N ARG A 412 -6.79 -38.08 48.98
CA ARG A 412 -8.02 -38.09 49.80
C ARG A 412 -9.32 -38.00 48.97
N SER A 413 -9.25 -37.71 47.70
CA SER A 413 -10.40 -37.71 46.76
C SER A 413 -10.50 -39.04 46.04
N ALA A 414 -10.85 -40.08 46.75
CA ALA A 414 -11.33 -41.34 46.20
C ALA A 414 -12.83 -41.47 46.41
#